data_e9361e446b1da9f6acfeace8615702dc
#
_entry.id   e9361e446b1da9f6acfeace8615702dc
#
_cell.length_a   1.000
_cell.length_b   1.000
_cell.length_c   1.000
_cell.angle_alpha   90.00
_cell.angle_beta   90.00
_cell.angle_gamma   90.00
#
_symmetry.space_group_name_H-M   'P 1'
#
loop_
_entity.id
_entity.type
_entity.pdbx_description
1 polymer ?
#
loop_
_entity_poly.entity_id
_entity_poly.type
_entity_poly.pdbx_seq_one_letter_code
_entity_poly.pdbx_strand_id
1 'polypeptide(L)' 'MTANPQVTIAIRAAHLRYRKNIGRHAAWQYAKSRGCPMGVYRLACQLTVLQDAGYP' A
#
# COMPACT_ATOMS: atom_id res chain seq x y z
N MET A 1 -17.30 -12.19 -3.79
CA MET A 1 -16.21 -12.15 -2.81
C MET A 1 -15.86 -10.71 -2.49
N THR A 2 -15.86 -10.38 -1.22
CA THR A 2 -15.56 -9.01 -0.80
C THR A 2 -14.08 -8.88 -0.48
N ALA A 3 -13.45 -7.84 -1.01
CA ALA A 3 -12.07 -7.55 -0.67
C ALA A 3 -11.99 -7.07 0.79
N ASN A 4 -10.92 -7.46 1.48
CA ASN A 4 -10.66 -6.95 2.83
C ASN A 4 -10.37 -5.44 2.72
N PRO A 5 -11.15 -4.57 3.40
CA PRO A 5 -10.94 -3.12 3.30
C PRO A 5 -9.53 -2.69 3.67
N GLN A 6 -8.90 -3.35 4.66
CA GLN A 6 -7.54 -3.02 5.08
C GLN A 6 -6.54 -3.32 3.96
N VAL A 7 -6.72 -4.42 3.25
CA VAL A 7 -5.85 -4.78 2.12
C VAL A 7 -6.02 -3.78 0.98
N THR A 8 -7.26 -3.39 0.67
CA THR A 8 -7.53 -2.41 -0.37
C THR A 8 -6.88 -1.07 -0.05
N ILE A 9 -7.01 -0.60 1.19
CA ILE A 9 -6.39 0.64 1.65
C ILE A 9 -4.87 0.55 1.56
N ALA A 10 -4.29 -0.57 1.99
CA ALA A 10 -2.85 -0.78 1.94
C ALA A 10 -2.32 -0.76 0.51
N ILE A 11 -3.01 -1.39 -0.42
CA ILE A 11 -2.64 -1.41 -1.84
C ILE A 11 -2.70 0.01 -2.42
N ARG A 12 -3.75 0.77 -2.11
CA ARG A 12 -3.87 2.17 -2.56
C ARG A 12 -2.73 3.02 -2.01
N ALA A 13 -2.40 2.86 -0.72
CA ALA A 13 -1.29 3.58 -0.10
C ALA A 13 0.03 3.24 -0.77
N ALA A 14 0.26 1.96 -1.06
CA ALA A 14 1.47 1.52 -1.74
C ALA A 14 1.57 2.11 -3.14
N HIS A 15 0.48 2.16 -3.88
CA HIS A 15 0.44 2.78 -5.21
C HIS A 15 0.72 4.28 -5.12
N LEU A 16 0.16 4.98 -4.13
CA LEU A 16 0.46 6.39 -3.90
C LEU A 16 1.94 6.59 -3.64
N ARG A 17 2.54 5.71 -2.83
CA ARG A 17 3.96 5.80 -2.50
C ARG A 17 4.86 5.61 -3.71
N TYR A 18 4.62 4.57 -4.51
CA TYR A 18 5.56 4.14 -5.56
C TYR A 18 5.17 4.64 -6.94
N ARG A 19 3.90 4.72 -7.25
CA ARG A 19 3.43 5.10 -8.59
C ARG A 19 3.08 6.57 -8.70
N LYS A 20 2.55 7.16 -7.64
CA LYS A 20 2.28 8.61 -7.58
C LYS A 20 3.39 9.40 -6.93
N ASN A 21 4.34 8.71 -6.33
CA ASN A 21 5.57 9.30 -5.76
C ASN A 21 5.29 10.38 -4.71
N ILE A 22 4.28 10.20 -3.88
CA ILE A 22 3.96 11.16 -2.81
C ILE A 22 4.89 11.03 -1.60
N GLY A 23 5.74 9.98 -1.56
CA GLY A 23 6.64 9.70 -0.45
C GLY A 23 6.05 8.74 0.58
N ARG A 24 6.96 8.05 1.28
CA ARG A 24 6.57 7.01 2.25
C ARG A 24 5.75 7.57 3.41
N HIS A 25 6.07 8.77 3.86
CA HIS A 25 5.39 9.37 5.01
C HIS A 25 3.94 9.68 4.70
N ALA A 26 3.69 10.36 3.57
CA ALA A 26 2.33 10.69 3.16
C ALA A 26 1.51 9.43 2.87
N ALA A 27 2.12 8.42 2.24
CA ALA A 27 1.45 7.15 1.98
C ALA A 27 1.06 6.44 3.27
N TRP A 28 1.95 6.40 4.25
CA TRP A 28 1.64 5.80 5.55
C TRP A 28 0.55 6.58 6.28
N GLN A 29 0.58 7.91 6.23
CA GLN A 29 -0.47 8.73 6.83
C GLN A 29 -1.84 8.43 6.21
N TYR A 30 -1.89 8.24 4.91
CA TYR A 30 -3.12 7.82 4.23
C TYR A 30 -3.62 6.48 4.78
N ALA A 31 -2.76 5.47 4.84
CA ALA A 31 -3.11 4.15 5.34
C ALA A 31 -3.55 4.20 6.81
N LYS A 32 -2.75 4.88 7.64
CA LYS A 32 -3.00 5.00 9.08
C LYS A 32 -4.34 5.69 9.37
N SER A 33 -4.64 6.77 8.66
CA SER A 33 -5.88 7.52 8.86
C SER A 33 -7.14 6.71 8.54
N ARG A 34 -6.99 5.65 7.75
CA ARG A 34 -8.08 4.75 7.39
C ARG A 34 -8.08 3.45 8.19
N GLY A 35 -7.24 3.37 9.24
CA GLY A 35 -7.21 2.22 10.13
C GLY A 35 -6.43 1.01 9.60
N CYS A 36 -5.56 1.19 8.62
CA CYS A 36 -4.76 0.09 8.09
C CYS A 36 -3.60 -0.22 9.03
N PRO A 37 -3.43 -1.50 9.46
CA PRO A 37 -2.28 -1.90 10.27
C PRO A 37 -0.97 -1.77 9.49
N MET A 38 0.11 -1.45 10.21
CA MET A 38 1.42 -1.31 9.60
C MET A 38 1.88 -2.58 8.87
N GLY A 39 1.61 -3.76 9.44
CA GLY A 39 1.99 -5.03 8.82
C GLY A 39 1.37 -5.22 7.45
N VAL A 40 0.09 -4.90 7.31
CA VAL A 40 -0.63 -5.00 6.04
C VAL A 40 -0.08 -3.98 5.03
N TYR A 41 0.16 -2.75 5.49
CA TYR A 41 0.76 -1.71 4.64
C TYR A 41 2.13 -2.13 4.12
N ARG A 42 2.98 -2.67 4.99
CA ARG A 42 4.33 -3.10 4.60
C ARG A 42 4.28 -4.23 3.56
N LEU A 43 3.38 -5.19 3.72
CA LEU A 43 3.21 -6.27 2.75
C LEU A 43 2.75 -5.72 1.40
N ALA A 44 1.80 -4.80 1.40
CA ALA A 44 1.33 -4.18 0.15
C ALA A 44 2.45 -3.41 -0.55
N CYS A 45 3.28 -2.70 0.21
CA CYS A 45 4.44 -2.00 -0.35
C CYS A 45 5.42 -2.99 -0.99
N GLN A 46 5.71 -4.09 -0.31
CA GLN A 46 6.61 -5.11 -0.84
C GLN A 46 6.05 -5.72 -2.12
N LEU A 47 4.78 -6.06 -2.15
CA LEU A 47 4.14 -6.61 -3.35
C LEU A 47 4.17 -5.62 -4.51
N THR A 48 3.92 -4.34 -4.24
CA THR A 48 3.95 -3.31 -5.27
C THR A 48 5.34 -3.18 -5.88
N VAL A 49 6.38 -3.19 -5.06
CA VAL A 49 7.77 -3.14 -5.53
C VAL A 49 8.06 -4.35 -6.42
N LEU A 50 7.66 -5.54 -6.00
CA LEU A 50 7.89 -6.77 -6.78
C LEU A 50 7.14 -6.73 -8.11
N GLN A 51 5.89 -6.29 -8.11
CA GLN A 51 5.09 -6.18 -9.32
C GLN A 51 5.69 -5.18 -10.30
N ASP A 52 6.14 -4.03 -9.80
CA ASP A 52 6.74 -3.00 -10.64
C ASP A 52 8.11 -3.42 -11.16
N ALA A 53 8.79 -4.34 -10.48
CA ALA A 53 10.04 -4.94 -10.95
C ALA A 53 9.83 -6.09 -11.95
N GLY A 54 8.58 -6.44 -12.25
CA GLY A 54 8.25 -7.46 -13.22
C GLY A 54 8.18 -8.88 -12.69
N TYR A 55 8.15 -9.06 -11.39
CA TYR A 55 7.95 -10.39 -10.81
C TYR A 55 6.49 -10.81 -10.93
N PRO A 56 6.25 -12.09 -11.22
CA PRO A 56 4.89 -12.61 -11.35
C PRO A 56 4.09 -12.52 -10.06
#